data_cf5d05ebd477261095208b5a830e4220
#
_entry.id   cf5d05ebd477261095208b5a830e4220
#
_cell.length_a   1.000
_cell.length_b   1.000
_cell.length_c   1.000
_cell.angle_alpha   90.00
_cell.angle_beta   90.00
_cell.angle_gamma   90.00
#
_symmetry.space_group_name_H-M   'P 1'
#
loop_
_entity.id
_entity.type
_entity.pdbx_description
1 polymer ?
#
loop_
_entity_poly.entity_id
_entity_poly.type
_entity_poly.pdbx_seq_one_letter_code
_entity_poly.pdbx_strand_id
1 'polypeptide(L)'
;TATVNNKTATIAPEWEDMTNADWSTPNTVLPYSRIKTGTGIFAGNTYDYILTIDGTPYQSTFKTDAGNLIPDGDMENSNLPCFTQNGSASSTFWGSGNNSQSSSLCSPNTYQNGNRAKCQSAEPGLGSIKVLAAGNLFTGTFKMDGTYKGVVTFGQPYKWSARPSALKLKYHATIGTINHTDGADIKIASGQQDKARIFFCIVDWTAPHTVSSTPNVKLFGSTYLSRAETIGSWDPEISNSTDEGKIIGYGSMWIDTNTVSDEMATAIIETNFYDKTAVPTDGNYSLVISCACNAYGDYFNGCSGNTLYVDDF
;
A
#
# COMPACT_ATOMS: atom_id res chain seq x y z
N THR A 1 -18.43 -24.69 -14.35
CA THR A 1 -19.48 -25.33 -15.16
C THR A 1 -19.20 -25.13 -16.64
N ALA A 2 -19.14 -26.18 -17.44
CA ALA A 2 -18.97 -26.09 -18.87
C ALA A 2 -20.34 -26.31 -19.56
N THR A 3 -20.70 -25.39 -20.45
CA THR A 3 -21.89 -25.51 -21.29
C THR A 3 -21.45 -25.74 -22.73
N VAL A 4 -21.84 -26.86 -23.33
CA VAL A 4 -21.53 -27.15 -24.73
C VAL A 4 -22.81 -26.93 -25.54
N ASN A 5 -22.77 -26.00 -26.49
CA ASN A 5 -23.86 -25.75 -27.41
C ASN A 5 -23.28 -25.64 -28.83
N ASN A 6 -23.77 -26.49 -29.76
CA ASN A 6 -23.41 -26.49 -31.18
C ASN A 6 -21.90 -26.40 -31.47
N LYS A 7 -21.07 -27.19 -30.79
CA LYS A 7 -19.60 -27.25 -30.92
C LYS A 7 -18.84 -26.08 -30.25
N THR A 8 -19.50 -25.23 -29.51
CA THR A 8 -18.83 -24.20 -28.71
C THR A 8 -18.96 -24.56 -27.22
N ALA A 9 -17.85 -24.74 -26.54
CA ALA A 9 -17.84 -24.90 -25.09
C ALA A 9 -17.62 -23.53 -24.45
N THR A 10 -18.57 -23.11 -23.63
CA THR A 10 -18.36 -21.93 -22.78
C THR A 10 -18.03 -22.43 -21.37
N ILE A 11 -16.84 -22.13 -20.92
CA ILE A 11 -16.39 -22.45 -19.56
C ILE A 11 -16.58 -21.19 -18.74
N ALA A 12 -17.55 -21.22 -17.81
CA ALA A 12 -17.64 -20.20 -16.78
C ALA A 12 -16.79 -20.68 -15.58
N PRO A 13 -15.69 -20.03 -15.23
CA PRO A 13 -14.96 -20.37 -14.03
C PRO A 13 -15.87 -20.11 -12.81
N GLU A 14 -16.13 -21.13 -12.02
CA GLU A 14 -16.67 -20.94 -10.67
C GLU A 14 -15.47 -20.59 -9.77
N TRP A 15 -15.56 -19.45 -9.15
CA TRP A 15 -14.57 -19.00 -8.18
C TRP A 15 -14.88 -19.67 -6.84
N GLU A 16 -14.32 -20.83 -6.61
CA GLU A 16 -14.41 -21.49 -5.32
C GLU A 16 -13.45 -20.80 -4.31
N ASP A 17 -13.79 -20.91 -3.04
CA ASP A 17 -12.90 -20.53 -1.96
C ASP A 17 -11.70 -21.48 -1.95
N MET A 18 -10.58 -21.01 -2.46
CA MET A 18 -9.39 -21.83 -2.67
C MET A 18 -8.39 -21.75 -1.52
N THR A 19 -8.78 -21.22 -0.36
CA THR A 19 -7.89 -21.14 0.82
C THR A 19 -7.38 -22.52 1.26
N ASN A 20 -8.10 -23.59 0.95
CA ASN A 20 -7.74 -24.97 1.28
C ASN A 20 -7.40 -25.82 0.04
N ALA A 21 -7.19 -25.22 -1.12
CA ALA A 21 -6.89 -25.98 -2.32
C ALA A 21 -5.49 -26.60 -2.27
N ASP A 22 -5.41 -27.87 -2.65
CA ASP A 22 -4.11 -28.52 -2.87
C ASP A 22 -3.52 -28.06 -4.20
N TRP A 23 -2.60 -27.13 -4.11
CA TRP A 23 -1.92 -26.52 -5.25
C TRP A 23 -0.83 -27.40 -5.87
N SER A 24 -0.53 -28.54 -5.29
CA SER A 24 0.38 -29.51 -5.88
C SER A 24 -0.28 -30.33 -6.99
N THR A 25 -1.59 -30.25 -7.12
CA THR A 25 -2.37 -31.03 -8.10
C THR A 25 -2.46 -30.27 -9.44
N PRO A 26 -1.97 -30.84 -10.57
CA PRO A 26 -1.87 -30.12 -11.85
C PRO A 26 -3.20 -29.64 -12.46
N ASN A 27 -4.32 -30.21 -12.07
CA ASN A 27 -5.66 -29.95 -12.65
C ASN A 27 -6.54 -29.00 -11.83
N THR A 28 -5.97 -28.37 -10.82
CA THR A 28 -6.72 -27.40 -10.03
C THR A 28 -6.86 -26.11 -10.83
N VAL A 29 -8.09 -25.58 -10.97
CA VAL A 29 -8.32 -24.24 -11.52
C VAL A 29 -7.50 -23.27 -10.69
N LEU A 30 -6.60 -22.54 -11.35
CA LEU A 30 -5.66 -21.65 -10.69
C LEU A 30 -6.35 -20.36 -10.31
N PRO A 31 -6.67 -20.12 -9.05
CA PRO A 31 -7.04 -18.78 -8.64
C PRO A 31 -5.80 -17.88 -8.71
N TYR A 32 -6.09 -16.63 -8.86
CA TYR A 32 -5.13 -15.53 -8.80
C TYR A 32 -4.20 -15.57 -7.55
N SER A 33 -4.57 -16.27 -6.48
CA SER A 33 -3.77 -16.43 -5.25
C SER A 33 -2.49 -17.26 -5.40
N ARG A 34 -2.25 -17.91 -6.54
CA ARG A 34 -0.99 -18.67 -6.78
C ARG A 34 0.23 -17.83 -7.10
N ILE A 35 0.14 -16.55 -7.10
CA ILE A 35 1.31 -15.64 -7.25
C ILE A 35 2.40 -15.96 -6.21
N LYS A 36 2.03 -16.41 -5.00
CA LYS A 36 2.96 -16.86 -3.96
C LYS A 36 4.04 -17.83 -4.44
N THR A 37 3.66 -18.76 -5.28
CA THR A 37 4.54 -19.84 -5.73
C THR A 37 5.17 -19.57 -7.09
N GLY A 38 4.92 -18.39 -7.68
CA GLY A 38 5.29 -18.09 -9.05
C GLY A 38 4.48 -18.86 -10.10
N THR A 39 3.42 -19.56 -9.66
CA THR A 39 2.49 -20.27 -10.54
C THR A 39 1.12 -19.58 -10.50
N GLY A 40 0.43 -19.53 -11.61
CA GLY A 40 -0.89 -18.91 -11.73
C GLY A 40 -1.12 -18.33 -13.12
N ILE A 41 -2.26 -17.67 -13.28
CA ILE A 41 -2.58 -16.97 -14.53
C ILE A 41 -2.24 -15.50 -14.34
N PHE A 42 -1.27 -15.03 -15.10
CA PHE A 42 -0.78 -13.65 -15.08
C PHE A 42 -1.29 -12.88 -16.29
N ALA A 43 -1.45 -11.59 -16.15
CA ALA A 43 -1.80 -10.70 -17.25
C ALA A 43 -0.71 -10.71 -18.35
N GLY A 44 -1.12 -10.57 -19.61
CA GLY A 44 -0.22 -10.45 -20.76
C GLY A 44 0.51 -11.72 -21.17
N ASN A 45 0.17 -12.88 -20.59
CA ASN A 45 0.84 -14.16 -20.88
C ASN A 45 -0.02 -15.07 -21.76
N THR A 46 0.64 -16.02 -22.45
CA THR A 46 0.00 -17.09 -23.21
C THR A 46 0.10 -18.38 -22.42
N TYR A 47 -0.99 -19.09 -22.31
CA TYR A 47 -1.11 -20.36 -21.58
C TYR A 47 -1.62 -21.46 -22.48
N ASP A 48 -1.04 -22.64 -22.36
CA ASP A 48 -1.58 -23.88 -22.92
C ASP A 48 -2.59 -24.48 -21.96
N TYR A 49 -3.68 -25.01 -22.48
CA TYR A 49 -4.62 -25.79 -21.70
C TYR A 49 -5.02 -27.08 -22.42
N ILE A 50 -5.35 -28.08 -21.63
CA ILE A 50 -5.87 -29.35 -22.11
C ILE A 50 -7.26 -29.53 -21.50
N LEU A 51 -8.27 -29.60 -22.36
CA LEU A 51 -9.64 -29.96 -21.97
C LEU A 51 -9.85 -31.43 -22.32
N THR A 52 -10.19 -32.25 -21.33
CA THR A 52 -10.52 -33.65 -21.58
C THR A 52 -12.03 -33.83 -21.55
N ILE A 53 -12.63 -34.31 -22.65
CA ILE A 53 -14.04 -34.60 -22.78
C ILE A 53 -14.16 -36.10 -23.12
N ASP A 54 -14.88 -36.85 -22.29
CA ASP A 54 -15.07 -38.29 -22.44
C ASP A 54 -13.78 -39.07 -22.69
N GLY A 55 -12.71 -38.68 -21.97
CA GLY A 55 -11.37 -39.28 -22.10
C GLY A 55 -10.54 -38.79 -23.29
N THR A 56 -11.07 -37.95 -24.16
CA THR A 56 -10.36 -37.41 -25.32
C THR A 56 -9.77 -36.04 -24.98
N PRO A 57 -8.44 -35.86 -25.06
CA PRO A 57 -7.79 -34.57 -24.79
C PRO A 57 -7.93 -33.63 -26.00
N TYR A 58 -8.29 -32.38 -25.71
CA TYR A 58 -8.29 -31.25 -26.66
C TYR A 58 -7.32 -30.22 -26.13
N GLN A 59 -6.28 -29.94 -26.89
CA GLN A 59 -5.26 -28.96 -26.53
C GLN A 59 -5.47 -27.66 -27.30
N SER A 60 -5.35 -26.54 -26.61
CA SER A 60 -5.40 -25.22 -27.23
C SER A 60 -4.65 -24.20 -26.35
N THR A 61 -4.58 -22.98 -26.81
CA THR A 61 -3.93 -21.88 -26.11
C THR A 61 -4.91 -20.75 -25.88
N PHE A 62 -4.70 -19.98 -24.82
CA PHE A 62 -5.33 -18.68 -24.66
C PHE A 62 -4.29 -17.66 -24.20
N LYS A 63 -4.55 -16.39 -24.51
CA LYS A 63 -3.75 -15.27 -24.07
C LYS A 63 -4.58 -14.39 -23.15
N THR A 64 -4.00 -14.04 -22.01
CA THR A 64 -4.61 -13.05 -21.11
C THR A 64 -4.36 -11.64 -21.63
N ASP A 65 -5.27 -10.73 -21.35
CA ASP A 65 -5.07 -9.31 -21.64
C ASP A 65 -3.88 -8.76 -20.85
N ALA A 66 -3.27 -7.70 -21.38
CA ALA A 66 -2.22 -6.98 -20.67
C ALA A 66 -2.79 -6.40 -19.36
N GLY A 67 -2.06 -6.59 -18.28
CA GLY A 67 -2.39 -5.95 -16.99
C GLY A 67 -2.12 -4.45 -17.04
N ASN A 68 -2.78 -3.72 -16.17
CA ASN A 68 -2.40 -2.34 -15.90
C ASN A 68 -1.27 -2.34 -14.86
N LEU A 69 -0.18 -1.67 -15.19
CA LEU A 69 0.92 -1.46 -14.25
C LEU A 69 0.51 -0.42 -13.21
N ILE A 70 1.07 -0.52 -12.02
CA ILE A 70 1.02 0.57 -11.05
C ILE A 70 1.87 1.72 -11.63
N PRO A 71 1.30 2.91 -11.83
CA PRO A 71 2.04 4.03 -12.41
C PRO A 71 3.30 4.34 -11.61
N ASP A 72 4.45 4.46 -12.28
CA ASP A 72 5.77 4.71 -11.66
C ASP A 72 6.07 3.78 -10.46
N GLY A 73 5.58 2.54 -10.48
CA GLY A 73 5.77 1.57 -9.39
C GLY A 73 7.21 1.08 -9.26
N ASP A 74 8.02 1.25 -10.30
CA ASP A 74 9.45 0.96 -10.33
C ASP A 74 10.31 2.07 -9.70
N MET A 75 9.74 3.19 -9.23
CA MET A 75 10.39 4.32 -8.58
C MET A 75 11.61 4.91 -9.33
N GLU A 76 11.82 4.56 -10.59
CA GLU A 76 12.99 4.98 -11.39
C GLU A 76 12.98 6.47 -11.74
N ASN A 77 11.81 7.10 -11.78
CA ASN A 77 11.69 8.52 -12.06
C ASN A 77 11.97 9.36 -10.80
N SER A 78 13.21 9.83 -10.67
CA SER A 78 13.63 10.68 -9.55
C SER A 78 12.95 12.05 -9.46
N ASN A 79 12.15 12.43 -10.47
CA ASN A 79 11.43 13.70 -10.50
C ASN A 79 9.94 13.54 -10.16
N LEU A 80 9.53 12.42 -9.58
CA LEU A 80 8.16 12.26 -9.13
C LEU A 80 7.77 13.36 -8.13
N PRO A 81 6.58 13.93 -8.22
CA PRO A 81 6.13 14.97 -7.28
C PRO A 81 6.17 14.56 -5.81
N CYS A 82 5.97 13.27 -5.49
CA CYS A 82 6.12 12.76 -4.13
C CYS A 82 7.54 12.94 -3.55
N PHE A 83 8.56 13.13 -4.39
CA PHE A 83 9.95 13.41 -3.99
C PHE A 83 10.25 14.88 -3.86
N THR A 84 9.35 15.76 -4.24
CA THR A 84 9.55 17.23 -4.14
C THR A 84 9.11 17.75 -2.78
N GLN A 85 9.49 19.01 -2.48
CA GLN A 85 9.11 19.69 -1.24
C GLN A 85 7.58 19.80 -1.05
N ASN A 86 6.81 19.80 -2.12
CA ASN A 86 5.34 19.92 -2.04
C ASN A 86 4.65 18.56 -1.86
N GLY A 87 5.41 17.47 -1.78
CA GLY A 87 4.95 16.11 -1.45
C GLY A 87 3.94 15.47 -2.39
N SER A 88 3.13 16.27 -3.05
CA SER A 88 2.17 15.84 -4.05
C SER A 88 1.56 17.04 -4.75
N ALA A 89 1.57 17.02 -6.07
CA ALA A 89 0.72 17.89 -6.88
C ALA A 89 -0.64 17.23 -7.09
N SER A 90 -1.66 17.99 -7.34
CA SER A 90 -3.06 17.56 -7.43
C SER A 90 -3.39 16.52 -8.54
N SER A 91 -2.43 16.06 -9.29
CA SER A 91 -2.61 15.13 -10.43
C SER A 91 -1.68 13.93 -10.41
N THR A 92 -1.01 13.63 -9.30
CA THR A 92 -0.05 12.53 -9.25
C THR A 92 -0.62 11.28 -8.60
N PHE A 93 -0.18 10.13 -9.08
CA PHE A 93 -0.57 8.84 -8.50
C PHE A 93 0.00 8.68 -7.09
N TRP A 94 1.30 9.00 -6.92
CA TRP A 94 2.02 8.93 -5.67
C TRP A 94 2.11 10.28 -4.97
N GLY A 95 1.88 10.29 -3.67
CA GLY A 95 2.06 11.40 -2.76
C GLY A 95 2.95 11.04 -1.58
N SER A 96 3.40 12.05 -0.86
CA SER A 96 4.15 11.92 0.38
C SER A 96 3.87 13.07 1.33
N GLY A 97 4.31 12.94 2.58
CA GLY A 97 4.21 14.00 3.60
C GLY A 97 5.21 15.16 3.42
N ASN A 98 6.01 15.19 2.36
CA ASN A 98 6.96 16.28 2.12
C ASN A 98 6.27 17.62 2.13
N ASN A 99 6.88 18.58 2.82
CA ASN A 99 6.37 19.94 2.95
C ASN A 99 7.52 20.93 3.23
N SER A 100 7.22 22.21 3.36
CA SER A 100 8.23 23.25 3.57
C SER A 100 9.02 23.12 4.89
N GLN A 101 8.50 22.40 5.87
CA GLN A 101 9.16 22.14 7.16
C GLN A 101 9.94 20.81 7.15
N SER A 102 9.57 19.89 6.30
CA SER A 102 10.17 18.55 6.17
C SER A 102 10.13 18.12 4.71
N SER A 103 11.14 18.50 3.96
CA SER A 103 11.19 18.31 2.49
C SER A 103 11.75 16.97 2.04
N SER A 104 12.12 16.08 2.95
CA SER A 104 12.79 14.81 2.65
C SER A 104 12.20 13.61 3.41
N LEU A 105 10.92 13.67 3.75
CA LEU A 105 10.19 12.54 4.33
C LEU A 105 10.06 11.40 3.32
N CYS A 106 10.04 11.74 2.03
CA CYS A 106 10.18 10.83 0.91
C CYS A 106 11.11 11.43 -0.13
N SER A 107 12.10 10.67 -0.58
CA SER A 107 13.10 11.15 -1.53
C SER A 107 13.55 10.01 -2.45
N PRO A 108 14.03 10.31 -3.68
CA PRO A 108 14.67 9.31 -4.51
C PRO A 108 16.01 8.90 -3.86
N ASN A 109 16.35 7.64 -3.96
CA ASN A 109 17.60 7.10 -3.47
C ASN A 109 18.21 6.17 -4.50
N THR A 110 19.40 6.50 -4.97
CA THR A 110 20.12 5.65 -5.93
C THR A 110 20.48 4.32 -5.28
N TYR A 111 20.12 3.23 -5.96
CA TYR A 111 20.41 1.88 -5.52
C TYR A 111 20.75 1.01 -6.71
N GLN A 112 21.89 0.32 -6.67
CA GLN A 112 22.45 -0.43 -7.80
C GLN A 112 22.52 0.43 -9.08
N ASN A 113 21.80 0.06 -10.14
CA ASN A 113 21.76 0.77 -11.42
C ASN A 113 20.49 1.61 -11.62
N GLY A 114 19.69 1.81 -10.56
CA GLY A 114 18.41 2.50 -10.60
C GLY A 114 18.14 3.38 -9.39
N ASN A 115 16.89 3.68 -9.18
CA ASN A 115 16.40 4.44 -8.04
C ASN A 115 15.37 3.62 -7.26
N ARG A 116 15.19 3.98 -6.00
CA ARG A 116 14.12 3.50 -5.11
C ARG A 116 13.58 4.66 -4.28
N ALA A 117 12.38 4.56 -3.76
CA ALA A 117 11.86 5.54 -2.82
C ALA A 117 12.43 5.31 -1.43
N LYS A 118 12.91 6.37 -0.78
CA LYS A 118 13.35 6.39 0.61
C LYS A 118 12.36 7.17 1.45
N CYS A 119 11.63 6.51 2.33
CA CYS A 119 10.85 7.12 3.39
C CYS A 119 11.71 7.24 4.65
N GLN A 120 11.88 8.44 5.17
CA GLN A 120 12.68 8.69 6.36
C GLN A 120 11.97 9.66 7.29
N SER A 121 11.88 9.30 8.57
CA SER A 121 11.29 10.18 9.58
C SER A 121 12.21 11.32 9.92
N ALA A 122 11.63 12.46 10.28
CA ALA A 122 12.32 13.67 10.69
C ALA A 122 11.70 14.25 11.95
N GLU A 123 12.43 15.19 12.57
CA GLU A 123 11.99 15.95 13.73
C GLU A 123 11.95 17.46 13.38
N PRO A 124 10.96 17.91 12.57
CA PRO A 124 10.84 19.34 12.31
C PRO A 124 10.50 20.08 13.58
N GLY A 125 11.00 21.32 13.66
CA GLY A 125 10.75 22.19 14.80
C GLY A 125 11.91 23.13 15.10
N LEU A 126 11.73 23.97 16.11
CA LEU A 126 12.74 24.95 16.54
C LEU A 126 13.09 24.75 18.01
N GLY A 127 14.37 24.59 18.32
CA GLY A 127 14.84 24.39 19.68
C GLY A 127 14.30 23.11 20.32
N SER A 128 13.60 23.26 21.45
CA SER A 128 12.96 22.13 22.15
C SER A 128 11.57 21.76 21.60
N ILE A 129 11.06 22.54 20.67
CA ILE A 129 9.77 22.26 20.01
C ILE A 129 10.06 21.39 18.81
N LYS A 130 10.02 20.08 19.00
CA LYS A 130 10.20 19.08 17.95
C LYS A 130 9.05 18.13 17.97
N VAL A 131 8.58 17.73 16.80
CA VAL A 131 7.52 16.73 16.63
C VAL A 131 7.97 15.70 15.61
N LEU A 132 7.45 14.50 15.70
CA LEU A 132 7.68 13.48 14.69
C LEU A 132 7.01 13.90 13.38
N ALA A 133 7.76 13.84 12.29
CA ALA A 133 7.23 13.80 10.95
C ALA A 133 7.59 12.44 10.34
N ALA A 134 6.60 11.57 10.17
CA ALA A 134 6.80 10.23 9.65
C ALA A 134 7.12 10.26 8.15
N GLY A 135 8.18 9.55 7.75
CA GLY A 135 8.48 9.31 6.34
C GLY A 135 7.46 8.36 5.73
N ASN A 136 6.89 8.74 4.60
CA ASN A 136 5.83 7.99 3.95
C ASN A 136 5.78 8.18 2.44
N LEU A 137 5.23 7.17 1.76
CA LEU A 137 4.85 7.18 0.35
C LEU A 137 3.49 6.53 0.23
N PHE A 138 2.55 7.16 -0.47
CA PHE A 138 1.19 6.62 -0.59
C PHE A 138 0.52 7.05 -1.90
N THR A 139 -0.55 6.37 -2.28
CA THR A 139 -1.39 6.79 -3.40
C THR A 139 -2.40 7.81 -2.91
N GLY A 140 -2.22 9.05 -3.34
CA GLY A 140 -3.05 10.16 -2.86
C GLY A 140 -2.31 11.50 -2.83
N THR A 141 -2.80 12.42 -2.01
CA THR A 141 -2.23 13.77 -1.89
C THR A 141 -2.04 14.19 -0.44
N PHE A 142 -1.15 15.13 -0.21
CA PHE A 142 -0.86 15.72 1.09
C PHE A 142 -0.89 17.25 1.03
N LYS A 143 -1.34 17.87 2.08
CA LYS A 143 -1.21 19.32 2.29
C LYS A 143 -1.04 19.65 3.78
N MET A 144 -0.35 20.74 4.05
CA MET A 144 -0.40 21.38 5.37
C MET A 144 -1.63 22.27 5.47
N ASP A 145 -2.37 22.17 6.56
CA ASP A 145 -3.46 23.07 6.97
C ASP A 145 -2.98 23.88 8.18
N GLY A 146 -2.29 24.97 7.91
CA GLY A 146 -1.56 25.75 8.91
C GLY A 146 -0.18 25.15 9.25
N THR A 147 0.34 25.48 10.43
CA THR A 147 1.75 25.19 10.80
C THR A 147 1.96 23.72 11.22
N TYR A 148 0.98 23.11 11.87
CA TYR A 148 1.16 21.82 12.53
C TYR A 148 0.18 20.73 12.07
N LYS A 149 -0.88 21.08 11.33
CA LYS A 149 -1.88 20.12 10.89
C LYS A 149 -1.53 19.59 9.50
N GLY A 150 -1.27 18.30 9.42
CA GLY A 150 -1.15 17.57 8.16
C GLY A 150 -2.51 17.02 7.71
N VAL A 151 -2.78 17.06 6.42
CA VAL A 151 -3.98 16.48 5.80
C VAL A 151 -3.57 15.61 4.63
N VAL A 152 -3.83 14.33 4.75
CA VAL A 152 -3.63 13.32 3.71
C VAL A 152 -4.99 12.97 3.10
N THR A 153 -5.05 12.86 1.79
CA THR A 153 -6.19 12.24 1.09
C THR A 153 -5.71 10.98 0.40
N PHE A 154 -6.22 9.83 0.80
CA PHE A 154 -5.84 8.52 0.28
C PHE A 154 -6.75 8.08 -0.86
N GLY A 155 -6.18 7.34 -1.79
CA GLY A 155 -6.89 6.70 -2.88
C GLY A 155 -6.61 7.34 -4.23
N GLN A 156 -6.50 6.48 -5.23
CA GLN A 156 -6.39 6.88 -6.63
C GLN A 156 -7.34 6.04 -7.49
N PRO A 157 -7.91 6.60 -8.55
CA PRO A 157 -8.55 5.81 -9.59
C PRO A 157 -7.50 4.87 -10.21
N TYR A 158 -7.86 3.59 -10.30
CA TYR A 158 -7.03 2.58 -10.94
C TYR A 158 -7.90 1.64 -11.75
N LYS A 159 -7.58 1.48 -13.02
CA LYS A 159 -8.36 0.61 -13.88
C LYS A 159 -7.92 -0.83 -13.71
N TRP A 160 -8.74 -1.60 -13.00
CA TRP A 160 -8.48 -3.01 -12.78
C TRP A 160 -8.68 -3.83 -14.06
N SER A 161 -7.69 -4.62 -14.44
CA SER A 161 -7.79 -5.61 -15.53
C SER A 161 -8.07 -7.02 -15.00
N ALA A 162 -7.75 -7.25 -13.72
CA ALA A 162 -8.00 -8.52 -13.02
C ALA A 162 -8.06 -8.24 -11.51
N ARG A 163 -8.61 -9.18 -10.75
CA ARG A 163 -8.60 -9.12 -9.29
C ARG A 163 -7.21 -9.49 -8.77
N PRO A 164 -6.51 -8.61 -8.05
CA PRO A 164 -5.17 -8.91 -7.55
C PRO A 164 -5.23 -9.86 -6.36
N SER A 165 -4.35 -10.84 -6.35
CA SER A 165 -4.19 -11.77 -5.22
C SER A 165 -3.18 -11.28 -4.18
N ALA A 166 -2.27 -10.39 -4.58
CA ALA A 166 -1.24 -9.84 -3.72
C ALA A 166 -0.66 -8.54 -4.29
N LEU A 167 -0.06 -7.74 -3.44
CA LEU A 167 0.90 -6.71 -3.80
C LEU A 167 2.30 -7.29 -3.63
N LYS A 168 3.09 -7.27 -4.69
CA LYS A 168 4.50 -7.62 -4.65
C LYS A 168 5.33 -6.34 -4.75
N LEU A 169 6.36 -6.23 -3.93
CA LEU A 169 7.29 -5.11 -3.94
C LEU A 169 8.64 -5.54 -3.34
N LYS A 170 9.64 -4.69 -3.51
CA LYS A 170 10.90 -4.77 -2.77
C LYS A 170 10.92 -3.76 -1.64
N TYR A 171 11.54 -4.11 -0.52
CA TYR A 171 11.69 -3.20 0.62
C TYR A 171 12.99 -3.43 1.39
N HIS A 172 13.40 -2.38 2.10
CA HIS A 172 14.46 -2.45 3.13
C HIS A 172 14.09 -1.51 4.26
N ALA A 173 14.19 -1.95 5.51
CA ALA A 173 13.77 -1.18 6.67
C ALA A 173 14.85 -1.12 7.75
N THR A 174 14.95 0.05 8.39
CA THR A 174 15.68 0.24 9.64
C THR A 174 14.70 0.82 10.66
N ILE A 175 14.47 0.08 11.74
CA ILE A 175 13.45 0.37 12.73
C ILE A 175 14.14 0.53 14.09
N GLY A 176 13.91 1.67 14.71
CA GLY A 176 14.47 2.01 16.01
C GLY A 176 13.43 1.92 17.13
N THR A 177 13.78 2.56 18.23
CA THR A 177 12.95 2.59 19.45
C THR A 177 12.15 3.89 19.51
N ILE A 178 10.89 3.81 19.93
CA ILE A 178 9.97 4.95 20.06
C ILE A 178 10.62 6.05 20.92
N ASN A 179 10.77 7.23 20.34
CA ASN A 179 11.27 8.45 20.99
C ASN A 179 10.29 9.63 20.88
N HIS A 180 9.17 9.47 20.16
CA HIS A 180 8.10 10.42 20.03
C HIS A 180 6.74 9.82 20.39
N THR A 181 5.99 10.55 21.21
CA THR A 181 4.61 10.23 21.65
C THR A 181 3.78 11.51 21.72
N ASP A 182 3.81 12.30 20.63
CA ASP A 182 3.29 13.66 20.59
C ASP A 182 1.84 13.72 20.06
N GLY A 183 1.19 12.56 19.85
CA GLY A 183 -0.14 12.46 19.27
C GLY A 183 -1.29 12.49 20.24
N ALA A 184 -2.50 12.38 19.70
CA ALA A 184 -3.74 12.32 20.45
C ALA A 184 -3.87 11.00 21.24
N ASP A 185 -3.26 9.93 20.72
CA ASP A 185 -3.33 8.59 21.27
C ASP A 185 -1.96 7.90 21.13
N ILE A 186 -1.47 7.35 22.22
CA ILE A 186 -0.18 6.65 22.25
C ILE A 186 -0.43 5.19 21.92
N LYS A 187 -0.02 4.77 20.72
CA LYS A 187 -0.17 3.39 20.24
C LYS A 187 0.93 2.47 20.75
N ILE A 188 2.16 2.99 20.83
CA ILE A 188 3.33 2.27 21.34
C ILE A 188 4.02 3.18 22.34
N ALA A 189 4.33 2.67 23.53
CA ALA A 189 4.98 3.45 24.57
C ALA A 189 6.43 3.82 24.20
N SER A 190 6.90 4.95 24.72
CA SER A 190 8.30 5.37 24.59
C SER A 190 9.26 4.29 25.12
N GLY A 191 10.36 4.07 24.41
CA GLY A 191 11.37 3.05 24.72
C GLY A 191 11.05 1.66 24.20
N GLN A 192 9.87 1.42 23.65
CA GLN A 192 9.54 0.17 22.97
C GLN A 192 9.95 0.19 21.49
N GLN A 193 10.08 -0.98 20.88
CA GLN A 193 10.38 -1.14 19.46
C GLN A 193 9.26 -0.52 18.62
N ASP A 194 9.65 0.34 17.66
CA ASP A 194 8.72 0.90 16.68
C ASP A 194 8.40 -0.11 15.57
N LYS A 195 7.50 0.26 14.70
CA LYS A 195 7.10 -0.53 13.52
C LYS A 195 6.96 0.35 12.30
N ALA A 196 7.38 -0.15 11.16
CA ALA A 196 6.93 0.34 9.85
C ALA A 196 5.72 -0.47 9.39
N ARG A 197 4.96 0.07 8.45
CA ARG A 197 3.82 -0.63 7.85
C ARG A 197 3.76 -0.38 6.36
N ILE A 198 3.53 -1.44 5.60
CA ILE A 198 3.15 -1.40 4.19
C ILE A 198 1.79 -2.05 4.08
N PHE A 199 0.81 -1.33 3.55
CA PHE A 199 -0.50 -1.92 3.25
C PHE A 199 -1.04 -1.43 1.92
N PHE A 200 -1.96 -2.19 1.37
CA PHE A 200 -2.77 -1.77 0.24
C PHE A 200 -4.23 -2.14 0.47
N CYS A 201 -5.12 -1.40 -0.19
CA CYS A 201 -6.54 -1.68 -0.21
C CYS A 201 -7.07 -1.58 -1.63
N ILE A 202 -7.92 -2.55 -1.98
CA ILE A 202 -8.84 -2.44 -3.10
C ILE A 202 -10.11 -1.85 -2.52
N VAL A 203 -10.48 -0.67 -2.98
CA VAL A 203 -11.61 0.07 -2.45
C VAL A 203 -12.61 0.42 -3.56
N ASP A 204 -13.81 0.75 -3.19
CA ASP A 204 -14.84 1.32 -4.06
C ASP A 204 -15.36 2.58 -3.37
N TRP A 205 -14.63 3.67 -3.52
CA TRP A 205 -14.90 4.94 -2.89
C TRP A 205 -15.36 5.99 -3.89
N THR A 206 -16.38 6.74 -3.53
CA THR A 206 -16.90 7.85 -4.34
C THR A 206 -16.06 9.14 -4.22
N ALA A 207 -15.19 9.21 -3.21
CA ALA A 207 -14.26 10.31 -2.95
C ALA A 207 -12.97 9.76 -2.31
N PRO A 208 -11.85 10.49 -2.31
CA PRO A 208 -10.67 10.08 -1.57
C PRO A 208 -10.91 10.17 -0.06
N HIS A 209 -10.38 9.22 0.69
CA HIS A 209 -10.49 9.22 2.15
C HIS A 209 -9.52 10.20 2.79
N THR A 210 -10.00 11.01 3.71
CA THR A 210 -9.19 12.08 4.34
C THR A 210 -8.82 11.74 5.77
N VAL A 211 -7.51 11.80 6.05
CA VAL A 211 -6.95 11.74 7.41
C VAL A 211 -6.29 13.07 7.73
N SER A 212 -6.65 13.66 8.86
CA SER A 212 -6.00 14.88 9.35
C SER A 212 -5.43 14.68 10.75
N SER A 213 -4.23 15.19 10.96
CA SER A 213 -3.52 15.00 12.24
C SER A 213 -2.81 16.26 12.68
N THR A 214 -2.93 16.54 13.97
CA THR A 214 -2.27 17.68 14.67
C THR A 214 -1.55 17.14 15.89
N PRO A 215 -0.26 17.44 16.13
CA PRO A 215 0.47 17.00 17.31
C PRO A 215 0.18 17.86 18.53
N ASN A 216 0.53 17.37 19.72
CA ASN A 216 0.71 18.20 20.91
C ASN A 216 2.03 18.97 20.79
N VAL A 217 1.94 20.27 20.57
CA VAL A 217 3.10 21.15 20.53
C VAL A 217 3.17 21.96 21.81
N LYS A 218 4.18 21.66 22.63
CA LYS A 218 4.41 22.35 23.92
C LYS A 218 5.42 23.48 23.73
N LEU A 219 5.09 24.65 24.29
CA LEU A 219 5.99 25.79 24.42
C LEU A 219 6.26 26.04 25.90
N PHE A 220 7.54 26.16 26.28
CA PHE A 220 7.95 26.50 27.66
C PHE A 220 7.20 25.69 28.75
N GLY A 221 7.35 24.39 28.70
CA GLY A 221 6.79 23.48 29.72
C GLY A 221 5.37 23.03 29.43
N SER A 222 4.36 23.75 29.90
CA SER A 222 2.96 23.28 29.82
C SER A 222 2.06 24.07 28.86
N THR A 223 2.59 25.13 28.24
CA THR A 223 1.78 25.91 27.28
C THR A 223 1.77 25.21 25.93
N TYR A 224 0.60 24.85 25.45
CA TYR A 224 0.41 24.18 24.17
C TYR A 224 0.18 25.23 23.08
N LEU A 225 0.90 25.08 21.94
CA LEU A 225 0.63 25.82 20.69
C LEU A 225 -0.48 25.15 19.90
N SER A 226 -0.60 23.83 20.02
CA SER A 226 -1.70 23.04 19.48
C SER A 226 -2.01 21.87 20.40
N ARG A 227 -3.22 21.33 20.29
CA ARG A 227 -3.61 20.09 20.98
C ARG A 227 -3.65 18.97 19.96
N ALA A 228 -3.19 17.78 20.35
CA ALA A 228 -3.21 16.61 19.50
C ALA A 228 -4.64 16.24 19.11
N GLU A 229 -4.80 15.96 17.83
CA GLU A 229 -6.03 15.48 17.24
C GLU A 229 -5.69 14.60 16.04
N THR A 230 -6.38 13.47 15.87
CA THR A 230 -6.30 12.62 14.68
C THR A 230 -7.73 12.26 14.28
N ILE A 231 -8.11 12.66 13.07
CA ILE A 231 -9.46 12.47 12.52
C ILE A 231 -9.35 11.68 11.23
N GLY A 232 -10.27 10.72 11.04
CA GLY A 232 -10.36 9.92 9.82
C GLY A 232 -9.33 8.78 9.74
N SER A 233 -8.48 8.58 10.74
CA SER A 233 -7.59 7.41 10.74
C SER A 233 -8.41 6.12 10.71
N TRP A 234 -8.02 5.19 9.84
CA TRP A 234 -8.70 3.91 9.68
C TRP A 234 -7.69 2.78 9.63
N ASP A 235 -8.15 1.58 9.87
CA ASP A 235 -7.37 0.37 9.71
C ASP A 235 -8.15 -0.65 8.87
N PRO A 236 -7.66 -1.00 7.68
CA PRO A 236 -8.33 -1.97 6.81
C PRO A 236 -8.36 -3.38 7.39
N GLU A 237 -7.55 -3.69 8.40
CA GLU A 237 -7.62 -4.97 9.13
C GLU A 237 -8.84 -5.05 10.07
N ILE A 238 -9.41 -3.89 10.43
CA ILE A 238 -10.49 -3.79 11.43
C ILE A 238 -11.83 -3.48 10.78
N SER A 239 -11.84 -2.61 9.75
CA SER A 239 -13.06 -2.11 9.13
C SER A 239 -13.08 -2.39 7.62
N ASN A 240 -14.24 -2.83 7.12
CA ASN A 240 -14.48 -3.07 5.70
C ASN A 240 -15.11 -1.87 4.97
N SER A 241 -15.19 -0.71 5.61
CA SER A 241 -15.74 0.51 5.01
C SER A 241 -15.20 1.76 5.68
N THR A 242 -15.29 2.87 4.94
CA THR A 242 -15.12 4.25 5.39
C THR A 242 -16.37 5.03 4.97
N ASP A 243 -16.43 6.30 5.31
CA ASP A 243 -17.55 7.17 4.92
C ASP A 243 -17.68 7.30 3.39
N GLU A 244 -16.59 7.15 2.64
CA GLU A 244 -16.56 7.27 1.18
C GLU A 244 -17.02 6.01 0.46
N GLY A 245 -17.01 4.85 1.12
CA GLY A 245 -17.44 3.60 0.52
C GLY A 245 -16.83 2.35 1.14
N LYS A 246 -16.80 1.27 0.36
CA LYS A 246 -16.38 -0.05 0.82
C LYS A 246 -14.89 -0.28 0.61
N ILE A 247 -14.32 -1.09 1.49
CA ILE A 247 -13.04 -1.78 1.27
C ILE A 247 -13.39 -3.20 0.80
N ILE A 248 -13.02 -3.51 -0.45
CA ILE A 248 -13.28 -4.80 -1.08
C ILE A 248 -12.30 -5.85 -0.57
N GLY A 249 -11.04 -5.44 -0.44
CA GLY A 249 -9.97 -6.29 0.06
C GLY A 249 -8.75 -5.48 0.47
N TYR A 250 -7.88 -6.07 1.24
CA TYR A 250 -6.66 -5.45 1.72
C TYR A 250 -5.53 -6.47 1.90
N GLY A 251 -4.31 -5.97 1.90
CA GLY A 251 -3.15 -6.69 2.40
C GLY A 251 -2.31 -5.76 3.27
N SER A 252 -1.70 -6.29 4.32
CA SER A 252 -0.93 -5.52 5.28
C SER A 252 0.29 -6.28 5.74
N MET A 253 1.42 -5.57 5.86
CA MET A 253 2.67 -6.08 6.39
C MET A 253 3.22 -5.13 7.45
N TRP A 254 3.41 -5.65 8.65
CA TRP A 254 4.04 -4.95 9.76
C TRP A 254 5.52 -5.32 9.82
N ILE A 255 6.38 -4.34 9.99
CA ILE A 255 7.84 -4.51 10.02
C ILE A 255 8.33 -3.94 11.35
N ASP A 256 8.77 -4.79 12.26
CA ASP A 256 9.28 -4.43 13.58
C ASP A 256 10.76 -4.78 13.79
N THR A 257 11.41 -5.26 12.74
CA THR A 257 12.82 -5.64 12.75
C THR A 257 13.53 -5.05 11.55
N ASN A 258 14.84 -4.82 11.70
CA ASN A 258 15.67 -4.35 10.61
C ASN A 258 15.82 -5.43 9.53
N THR A 259 15.84 -5.02 8.28
CA THR A 259 16.27 -5.91 7.19
C THR A 259 17.73 -6.28 7.41
N VAL A 260 18.03 -7.57 7.41
CA VAL A 260 19.35 -8.10 7.81
C VAL A 260 20.42 -7.87 6.73
N SER A 261 20.02 -7.80 5.48
CA SER A 261 20.91 -7.60 4.33
C SER A 261 20.85 -6.14 3.87
N ASP A 262 21.95 -5.64 3.30
CA ASP A 262 21.95 -4.36 2.59
C ASP A 262 21.13 -4.40 1.30
N GLU A 263 20.77 -5.59 0.86
CA GLU A 263 19.90 -5.81 -0.30
C GLU A 263 18.43 -5.67 0.09
N MET A 264 17.62 -5.27 -0.90
CA MET A 264 16.17 -5.21 -0.72
C MET A 264 15.55 -6.60 -0.67
N ALA A 265 14.75 -6.84 0.35
CA ALA A 265 13.95 -8.04 0.47
C ALA A 265 12.71 -7.94 -0.44
N THR A 266 12.24 -9.07 -0.95
CA THR A 266 10.97 -9.13 -1.67
C THR A 266 9.83 -9.42 -0.71
N ALA A 267 8.81 -8.57 -0.70
CA ALA A 267 7.55 -8.83 -0.02
C ALA A 267 6.47 -9.27 -1.01
N ILE A 268 5.65 -10.22 -0.59
CA ILE A 268 4.40 -10.61 -1.26
C ILE A 268 3.31 -10.50 -0.20
N ILE A 269 2.54 -9.43 -0.27
CA ILE A 269 1.49 -9.11 0.69
C ILE A 269 0.17 -9.59 0.10
N GLU A 270 -0.40 -10.64 0.67
CA GLU A 270 -1.63 -11.25 0.14
C GLU A 270 -2.86 -10.40 0.36
N THR A 271 -3.81 -10.53 -0.56
CA THR A 271 -5.11 -9.88 -0.45
C THR A 271 -6.05 -10.71 0.42
N ASN A 272 -6.49 -10.12 1.52
CA ASN A 272 -7.63 -10.57 2.31
C ASN A 272 -8.88 -9.89 1.77
N PHE A 273 -9.79 -10.64 1.19
CA PHE A 273 -11.01 -10.09 0.62
C PHE A 273 -12.14 -10.06 1.65
N TYR A 274 -12.73 -8.89 1.84
CA TYR A 274 -14.01 -8.74 2.51
C TYR A 274 -15.17 -9.17 1.60
N ASP A 275 -15.05 -8.89 0.28
CA ASP A 275 -16.00 -9.33 -0.73
C ASP A 275 -15.24 -9.86 -1.94
N LYS A 276 -15.29 -11.18 -2.13
CA LYS A 276 -14.61 -11.87 -3.23
C LYS A 276 -15.30 -11.69 -4.59
N THR A 277 -16.52 -11.14 -4.60
CA THR A 277 -17.33 -10.96 -5.81
C THR A 277 -17.35 -9.53 -6.30
N ALA A 278 -17.16 -8.55 -5.40
CA ALA A 278 -17.14 -7.15 -5.75
C ALA A 278 -15.93 -6.78 -6.62
N VAL A 279 -16.16 -5.80 -7.47
CA VAL A 279 -15.13 -5.10 -8.25
C VAL A 279 -15.31 -3.60 -8.03
N PRO A 280 -14.23 -2.80 -8.08
CA PRO A 280 -14.38 -1.35 -8.01
C PRO A 280 -15.27 -0.82 -9.13
N THR A 281 -16.10 0.18 -8.82
CA THR A 281 -16.91 0.88 -9.80
C THR A 281 -16.01 1.73 -10.71
N ASP A 282 -16.27 1.69 -12.02
CA ASP A 282 -15.48 2.47 -12.97
C ASP A 282 -15.58 3.98 -12.67
N GLY A 283 -14.42 4.64 -12.62
CA GLY A 283 -14.29 6.04 -12.27
C GLY A 283 -14.20 6.36 -10.78
N ASN A 284 -14.46 5.40 -9.90
CA ASN A 284 -14.27 5.57 -8.45
C ASN A 284 -12.78 5.47 -8.06
N TYR A 285 -12.47 5.98 -6.87
CA TYR A 285 -11.19 5.71 -6.21
C TYR A 285 -11.15 4.23 -5.85
N SER A 286 -10.13 3.53 -6.31
CA SER A 286 -10.15 2.07 -6.31
C SER A 286 -8.89 1.42 -5.75
N LEU A 287 -7.78 2.16 -5.61
CA LEU A 287 -6.52 1.65 -5.09
C LEU A 287 -5.95 2.59 -4.03
N VAL A 288 -5.62 2.03 -2.89
CA VAL A 288 -4.77 2.65 -1.86
C VAL A 288 -3.54 1.79 -1.68
N ILE A 289 -2.36 2.40 -1.75
CA ILE A 289 -1.09 1.82 -1.28
C ILE A 289 -0.51 2.81 -0.29
N SER A 290 -0.03 2.34 0.84
CA SER A 290 0.60 3.18 1.86
C SER A 290 1.83 2.48 2.43
N CYS A 291 2.95 3.19 2.40
CA CYS A 291 4.23 2.78 2.96
C CYS A 291 4.67 3.83 3.96
N ALA A 292 4.75 3.49 5.23
CA ALA A 292 5.14 4.39 6.30
C ALA A 292 6.27 3.78 7.14
N CYS A 293 7.35 4.50 7.35
CA CYS A 293 8.44 4.04 8.22
C CYS A 293 8.12 4.14 9.72
N ASN A 294 7.00 4.79 10.08
CA ASN A 294 6.37 4.72 11.40
C ASN A 294 4.90 4.37 11.19
N ALA A 295 4.47 3.21 11.62
CA ALA A 295 3.12 2.69 11.41
C ALA A 295 2.02 3.57 12.04
N TYR A 296 2.36 4.33 13.06
CA TYR A 296 1.47 5.25 13.76
C TYR A 296 1.90 6.71 13.60
N GLY A 297 2.43 7.05 12.44
CA GLY A 297 2.87 8.39 12.11
C GLY A 297 1.76 9.43 12.13
N ASP A 298 0.52 9.06 11.82
CA ASP A 298 -0.67 9.88 11.93
C ASP A 298 -1.04 10.24 13.38
N TYR A 299 -0.52 9.47 14.34
CA TYR A 299 -0.60 9.76 15.78
C TYR A 299 0.67 10.42 16.33
N PHE A 300 1.60 10.84 15.49
CA PHE A 300 2.92 11.37 15.89
C PHE A 300 3.61 10.46 16.93
N ASN A 301 3.44 9.16 16.74
CA ASN A 301 3.99 8.13 17.60
C ASN A 301 4.97 7.27 16.81
N GLY A 302 6.24 7.33 17.17
CA GLY A 302 7.27 6.62 16.44
C GLY A 302 8.71 6.98 16.80
N CYS A 303 9.63 6.44 16.03
CA CYS A 303 11.06 6.71 16.09
C CYS A 303 11.49 7.64 14.93
N SER A 304 12.07 8.78 15.25
CA SER A 304 12.56 9.75 14.26
C SER A 304 13.75 9.26 13.43
N GLY A 305 14.34 8.13 13.80
CA GLY A 305 15.46 7.51 13.06
C GLY A 305 15.05 6.44 12.07
N ASN A 306 13.76 6.12 11.96
CA ASN A 306 13.29 5.06 11.07
C ASN A 306 13.47 5.41 9.60
N THR A 307 13.83 4.37 8.81
CA THR A 307 13.84 4.45 7.34
C THR A 307 13.12 3.24 6.75
N LEU A 308 12.44 3.46 5.65
CA LEU A 308 11.83 2.43 4.83
C LEU A 308 12.11 2.75 3.36
N TYR A 309 12.80 1.86 2.68
CA TYR A 309 13.00 1.92 1.24
C TYR A 309 11.98 1.00 0.59
N VAL A 310 11.39 1.44 -0.50
CA VAL A 310 10.41 0.65 -1.28
C VAL A 310 10.64 0.84 -2.77
N ASP A 311 10.32 -0.23 -3.54
CA ASP A 311 10.59 -0.30 -4.96
C ASP A 311 9.83 -1.45 -5.64
N ASP A 312 9.76 -1.45 -6.97
CA ASP A 312 9.24 -2.56 -7.79
C ASP A 312 7.82 -3.03 -7.37
N PHE A 313 6.90 -2.09 -7.22
CA PHE A 313 5.51 -2.40 -6.89
C PHE A 313 4.78 -3.13 -8.03
#